data_0c46e8e1beb8b3a34d51d0ad8a49c296
#
_entry.id   0c46e8e1beb8b3a34d51d0ad8a49c296
#
_cell.length_a   1.000
_cell.length_b   1.000
_cell.length_c   1.000
_cell.angle_alpha   90.00
_cell.angle_beta   90.00
_cell.angle_gamma   90.00
#
_symmetry.space_group_name_H-M   'P 1'
#
loop_
_entity.id
_entity.type
_entity.pdbx_description
1 polymer ?
#
loop_
_entity_poly.entity_id
_entity_poly.type
_entity_poly.pdbx_seq_one_letter_code
_entity_poly.pdbx_strand_id
1 'polypeptide(L)'
;AAIDSWGVGTNLITSKDCPSFGGVYKLAAIQNEEGEFVPKIKISENTEKITNPGNKTIYRIYEKESGKIKADLICFADEVIDTEQDLLLFDPIETWKKTKLSGGTYTVREILVPVFKNGECIYKSPVLKEIATYCRAEKDTLWDETKRLFYPHRVYVDLSKKLYDVKKSLLDQMNMTD
;
A
#
# COMPACT_ATOMS: atom_id res chain seq x y z
N ALA A 1 35.46 8.29 -13.15
CA ALA A 1 36.08 7.06 -12.70
C ALA A 1 35.00 6.14 -12.16
N ALA A 2 34.94 4.90 -12.56
CA ALA A 2 34.04 3.92 -11.99
C ALA A 2 34.59 3.48 -10.62
N ILE A 3 33.68 3.38 -9.65
CA ILE A 3 33.99 2.86 -8.32
C ILE A 3 33.39 1.45 -8.24
N ASP A 4 34.26 0.45 -8.01
CA ASP A 4 33.84 -0.95 -8.06
C ASP A 4 33.36 -1.49 -6.71
N SER A 5 33.79 -0.87 -5.59
CA SER A 5 33.44 -1.30 -4.24
C SER A 5 33.44 -0.15 -3.24
N TRP A 6 32.69 -0.34 -2.16
CA TRP A 6 32.54 0.63 -1.07
C TRP A 6 32.78 -0.05 0.27
N GLY A 7 33.63 0.54 1.10
CA GLY A 7 33.71 0.21 2.52
C GLY A 7 32.64 0.99 3.27
N VAL A 8 31.66 0.29 3.87
CA VAL A 8 30.55 0.90 4.63
C VAL A 8 30.70 0.59 6.08
N GLY A 9 30.51 1.61 6.91
CA GLY A 9 30.76 1.55 8.36
C GLY A 9 29.51 1.77 9.22
N THR A 10 29.75 2.25 10.41
CA THR A 10 28.77 2.40 11.51
C THR A 10 27.47 3.08 11.10
N ASN A 11 27.51 4.15 10.30
CA ASN A 11 26.31 4.90 9.93
C ASN A 11 25.28 4.07 9.15
N LEU A 12 25.75 3.07 8.33
CA LEU A 12 24.84 2.16 7.67
C LEU A 12 24.28 1.12 8.63
N ILE A 13 25.13 0.54 9.48
CA ILE A 13 24.74 -0.52 10.43
C ILE A 13 23.77 0.01 11.49
N THR A 14 23.99 1.23 11.97
CA THR A 14 23.17 1.86 13.01
C THR A 14 21.99 2.64 12.47
N SER A 15 21.86 2.80 11.13
CA SER A 15 20.84 3.66 10.51
C SER A 15 20.76 5.04 11.17
N LYS A 16 21.88 5.72 11.31
CA LYS A 16 22.09 6.91 12.17
C LYS A 16 20.97 7.96 12.08
N ASP A 17 20.40 8.18 10.89
CA ASP A 17 19.35 9.18 10.66
C ASP A 17 17.95 8.65 11.00
N CYS A 18 17.74 7.32 10.99
CA CYS A 18 16.48 6.67 11.34
C CYS A 18 16.77 5.31 12.00
N PRO A 19 17.25 5.28 13.25
CA PRO A 19 17.73 4.05 13.93
C PRO A 19 16.61 3.09 14.33
N SER A 20 15.34 3.54 14.27
CA SER A 20 14.18 2.72 14.62
C SER A 20 12.98 3.04 13.74
N PHE A 21 12.12 2.02 13.52
CA PHE A 21 10.81 2.20 12.90
C PHE A 21 9.74 2.14 13.97
N GLY A 22 8.93 3.20 14.07
CA GLY A 22 7.77 3.22 14.96
C GLY A 22 6.67 2.31 14.43
N GLY A 23 6.28 1.28 15.20
CA GLY A 23 5.13 0.46 14.91
C GLY A 23 3.84 1.15 15.39
N VAL A 24 2.78 1.10 14.58
CA VAL A 24 1.44 1.58 14.94
C VAL A 24 0.43 0.46 14.68
N TYR A 25 -0.42 0.21 15.68
CA TYR A 25 -1.51 -0.74 15.60
C TYR A 25 -2.84 -0.02 15.83
N LYS A 26 -3.80 -0.17 14.94
CA LYS A 26 -5.13 0.45 15.04
C LYS A 26 -6.22 -0.53 14.64
N LEU A 27 -7.30 -0.54 15.42
CA LEU A 27 -8.52 -1.27 15.08
C LEU A 27 -9.13 -0.68 13.80
N ALA A 28 -9.34 -1.51 12.78
CA ALA A 28 -9.92 -1.10 11.50
C ALA A 28 -11.27 -1.79 11.19
N ALA A 29 -11.55 -2.93 11.81
CA ALA A 29 -12.83 -3.63 11.68
C ALA A 29 -13.06 -4.55 12.88
N ILE A 30 -14.34 -4.86 13.14
CA ILE A 30 -14.78 -5.87 14.11
C ILE A 30 -15.72 -6.82 13.36
N GLN A 31 -15.56 -8.11 13.55
CA GLN A 31 -16.50 -9.10 13.01
C GLN A 31 -17.76 -9.13 13.87
N ASN A 32 -18.94 -9.03 13.23
CA ASN A 32 -20.23 -9.17 13.89
C ASN A 32 -20.62 -10.65 14.08
N GLU A 33 -21.82 -10.90 14.66
CA GLU A 33 -22.31 -12.25 14.92
C GLU A 33 -22.58 -13.04 13.63
N GLU A 34 -22.89 -12.35 12.54
CA GLU A 34 -23.09 -12.92 11.20
C GLU A 34 -21.77 -13.22 10.46
N GLY A 35 -20.63 -12.86 11.06
CA GLY A 35 -19.30 -13.08 10.47
C GLY A 35 -18.84 -11.96 9.52
N GLU A 36 -19.59 -10.86 9.40
CA GLU A 36 -19.26 -9.74 8.54
C GLU A 36 -18.31 -8.75 9.23
N PHE A 37 -17.36 -8.20 8.50
CA PHE A 37 -16.44 -7.19 9.02
C PHE A 37 -17.08 -5.79 9.01
N VAL A 38 -17.47 -5.31 10.19
CA VAL A 38 -17.98 -3.94 10.40
C VAL A 38 -16.81 -2.97 10.47
N PRO A 39 -16.68 -2.02 9.53
CA PRO A 39 -15.59 -1.07 9.51
C PRO A 39 -15.54 -0.19 10.76
N LYS A 40 -14.34 0.09 11.26
CA LYS A 40 -14.08 0.99 12.38
C LYS A 40 -13.04 2.02 11.97
N ILE A 41 -13.19 3.25 12.47
CA ILE A 41 -12.28 4.35 12.20
C ILE A 41 -11.79 4.97 13.51
N LYS A 42 -10.51 5.35 13.52
CA LYS A 42 -9.97 6.22 14.57
C LYS A 42 -9.62 7.56 13.96
N ILE A 43 -10.25 8.62 14.43
CA ILE A 43 -9.97 10.00 14.02
C ILE A 43 -8.74 10.52 14.76
N SER A 44 -8.02 11.43 14.13
CA SER A 44 -6.86 12.13 14.67
C SER A 44 -6.85 13.53 14.08
N GLU A 45 -6.37 14.52 14.83
CA GLU A 45 -6.13 15.88 14.34
C GLU A 45 -5.19 15.90 13.13
N ASN A 46 -4.22 14.97 13.09
CA ASN A 46 -3.39 14.77 11.92
C ASN A 46 -4.09 13.81 10.94
N THR A 47 -4.47 14.33 9.78
CA THR A 47 -5.17 13.57 8.71
C THR A 47 -4.41 12.34 8.23
N GLU A 48 -3.08 12.37 8.21
CA GLU A 48 -2.23 11.22 7.87
C GLU A 48 -2.37 10.06 8.86
N LYS A 49 -2.80 10.34 10.11
CA LYS A 49 -3.01 9.35 11.17
C LYS A 49 -4.42 8.79 11.22
N ILE A 50 -5.35 9.29 10.40
CA ILE A 50 -6.71 8.77 10.31
C ILE A 50 -6.67 7.36 9.71
N THR A 51 -7.32 6.41 10.37
CA THR A 51 -7.36 5.01 9.95
C THR A 51 -8.13 4.86 8.63
N ASN A 52 -7.62 4.04 7.71
CA ASN A 52 -8.44 3.52 6.61
C ASN A 52 -9.24 2.33 7.16
N PRO A 53 -10.60 2.40 7.19
CA PRO A 53 -11.45 1.41 7.86
C PRO A 53 -11.57 0.10 7.10
N GLY A 54 -12.05 -0.94 7.78
CA GLY A 54 -12.43 -2.21 7.17
C GLY A 54 -11.34 -3.27 7.09
N ASN A 55 -11.74 -4.49 6.73
CA ASN A 55 -10.84 -5.59 6.36
C ASN A 55 -10.37 -5.36 4.91
N LYS A 56 -9.06 -5.24 4.71
CA LYS A 56 -8.48 -4.71 3.46
C LYS A 56 -7.43 -5.61 2.87
N THR A 57 -7.26 -5.50 1.56
CA THR A 57 -6.11 -6.00 0.81
C THR A 57 -5.44 -4.87 0.02
N ILE A 58 -4.31 -5.17 -0.60
CA ILE A 58 -3.54 -4.22 -1.40
C ILE A 58 -3.20 -4.85 -2.74
N TYR A 59 -3.57 -4.15 -3.80
CA TYR A 59 -3.17 -4.49 -5.16
C TYR A 59 -2.13 -3.50 -5.67
N ARG A 60 -1.04 -4.00 -6.23
CA ARG A 60 -0.11 -3.20 -7.02
C ARG A 60 -0.56 -3.15 -8.45
N ILE A 61 -0.69 -1.95 -8.99
CA ILE A 61 -1.16 -1.68 -10.34
C ILE A 61 0.05 -1.39 -11.23
N TYR A 62 0.12 -2.07 -12.35
CA TYR A 62 1.16 -1.88 -13.35
C TYR A 62 0.57 -1.37 -14.65
N GLU A 63 1.28 -0.51 -15.36
CA GLU A 63 1.00 -0.19 -16.74
C GLU A 63 1.27 -1.43 -17.60
N LYS A 64 0.27 -1.82 -18.40
CA LYS A 64 0.32 -3.09 -19.14
C LYS A 64 1.44 -3.11 -20.20
N GLU A 65 1.69 -1.98 -20.84
CA GLU A 65 2.70 -1.86 -21.91
C GLU A 65 4.12 -1.92 -21.38
N SER A 66 4.44 -1.15 -20.33
CA SER A 66 5.80 -1.01 -19.82
C SER A 66 6.12 -1.95 -18.64
N GLY A 67 5.11 -2.53 -17.99
CA GLY A 67 5.25 -3.27 -16.73
C GLY A 67 5.67 -2.40 -15.54
N LYS A 68 5.62 -1.06 -15.69
CA LYS A 68 5.98 -0.13 -14.62
C LYS A 68 4.84 0.11 -13.64
N ILE A 69 5.19 0.33 -12.36
CA ILE A 69 4.22 0.61 -11.30
C ILE A 69 3.51 1.95 -11.58
N LYS A 70 2.18 1.93 -11.51
CA LYS A 70 1.33 3.14 -11.55
C LYS A 70 0.97 3.60 -10.14
N ALA A 71 0.48 2.68 -9.31
CA ALA A 71 0.06 2.95 -7.93
C ALA A 71 -0.09 1.65 -7.15
N ASP A 72 -0.15 1.75 -5.83
CA ASP A 72 -0.69 0.71 -4.95
C ASP A 72 -2.14 1.10 -4.58
N LEU A 73 -3.07 0.16 -4.69
CA LEU A 73 -4.48 0.34 -4.40
C LEU A 73 -4.83 -0.40 -3.11
N ILE A 74 -5.28 0.35 -2.10
CA ILE A 74 -5.88 -0.24 -0.89
C ILE A 74 -7.39 -0.36 -1.15
N CYS A 75 -7.94 -1.55 -0.98
CA CYS A 75 -9.37 -1.83 -1.13
C CYS A 75 -9.87 -2.81 -0.08
N PHE A 76 -11.17 -3.05 0.00
CA PHE A 76 -11.69 -4.12 0.85
C PHE A 76 -11.23 -5.48 0.32
N ALA A 77 -11.07 -6.44 1.23
CA ALA A 77 -10.58 -7.79 0.90
C ALA A 77 -11.55 -8.59 -0.02
N ASP A 78 -12.81 -8.18 -0.10
CA ASP A 78 -13.85 -8.74 -0.96
C ASP A 78 -13.94 -8.06 -2.33
N GLU A 79 -13.17 -7.00 -2.58
CA GLU A 79 -13.17 -6.33 -3.88
C GLU A 79 -12.33 -7.10 -4.90
N VAL A 80 -12.91 -7.34 -6.06
CA VAL A 80 -12.21 -7.91 -7.22
C VAL A 80 -11.98 -6.80 -8.23
N ILE A 81 -10.73 -6.63 -8.64
CA ILE A 81 -10.36 -5.61 -9.62
C ILE A 81 -10.44 -6.20 -11.03
N ASP A 82 -11.46 -5.79 -11.79
CA ASP A 82 -11.59 -6.14 -13.20
C ASP A 82 -10.71 -5.21 -14.05
N THR A 83 -9.64 -5.76 -14.63
CA THR A 83 -8.68 -4.99 -15.41
C THR A 83 -9.20 -4.54 -16.78
N GLU A 84 -10.33 -5.07 -17.23
CA GLU A 84 -10.97 -4.66 -18.49
C GLU A 84 -11.91 -3.46 -18.29
N GLN A 85 -12.17 -3.04 -17.05
CA GLN A 85 -12.99 -1.88 -16.71
C GLN A 85 -12.12 -0.68 -16.32
N ASP A 86 -12.70 0.53 -16.46
CA ASP A 86 -12.08 1.74 -15.96
C ASP A 86 -11.96 1.69 -14.43
N LEU A 87 -10.79 2.05 -13.91
CA LEU A 87 -10.53 2.09 -12.48
C LEU A 87 -10.28 3.52 -12.01
N LEU A 88 -10.99 3.93 -10.96
CA LEU A 88 -10.83 5.25 -10.35
C LEU A 88 -10.14 5.10 -8.98
N LEU A 89 -9.01 5.75 -8.83
CA LEU A 89 -8.19 5.78 -7.63
C LEU A 89 -8.39 7.09 -6.89
N PHE A 90 -8.42 7.05 -5.56
CA PHE A 90 -8.64 8.20 -4.70
C PHE A 90 -7.48 8.37 -3.73
N ASP A 91 -6.86 9.55 -3.74
CA ASP A 91 -5.83 9.91 -2.77
C ASP A 91 -6.45 9.88 -1.34
N PRO A 92 -5.84 9.18 -0.38
CA PRO A 92 -6.40 9.05 0.96
C PRO A 92 -6.33 10.32 1.81
N ILE A 93 -5.52 11.31 1.42
CA ILE A 93 -5.26 12.55 2.14
C ILE A 93 -5.84 13.73 1.37
N GLU A 94 -5.42 13.89 0.12
CA GLU A 94 -5.86 14.97 -0.77
C GLU A 94 -7.10 14.50 -1.57
N THR A 95 -8.24 14.46 -0.92
CA THR A 95 -9.48 13.81 -1.38
C THR A 95 -10.06 14.35 -2.69
N TRP A 96 -9.57 15.52 -3.17
CA TRP A 96 -9.91 16.05 -4.50
C TRP A 96 -9.08 15.42 -5.61
N LYS A 97 -7.94 14.80 -5.30
CA LYS A 97 -7.09 14.13 -6.28
C LYS A 97 -7.66 12.76 -6.61
N LYS A 98 -7.81 12.52 -7.91
CA LYS A 98 -8.30 11.25 -8.45
C LYS A 98 -7.48 10.89 -9.66
N THR A 99 -7.17 9.61 -9.80
CA THR A 99 -6.50 9.07 -10.99
C THR A 99 -7.44 8.09 -11.66
N LYS A 100 -7.70 8.27 -12.96
CA LYS A 100 -8.49 7.34 -13.76
C LYS A 100 -7.54 6.51 -14.62
N LEU A 101 -7.68 5.19 -14.53
CA LEU A 101 -7.02 4.23 -15.41
C LEU A 101 -8.06 3.64 -16.35
N SER A 102 -7.76 3.62 -17.64
CA SER A 102 -8.66 3.03 -18.65
C SER A 102 -8.58 1.50 -18.64
N GLY A 103 -9.70 0.84 -18.79
CA GLY A 103 -9.77 -0.62 -18.90
C GLY A 103 -8.84 -1.16 -19.99
N GLY A 104 -8.25 -2.32 -19.75
CA GLY A 104 -7.32 -2.97 -20.68
C GLY A 104 -5.90 -2.37 -20.72
N THR A 105 -5.62 -1.21 -20.04
CA THR A 105 -4.32 -0.55 -20.06
C THR A 105 -3.44 -0.87 -18.85
N TYR A 106 -3.95 -1.59 -17.87
CA TYR A 106 -3.26 -1.92 -16.64
C TYR A 106 -3.43 -3.39 -16.25
N THR A 107 -2.56 -3.87 -15.40
CA THR A 107 -2.65 -5.18 -14.73
C THR A 107 -2.51 -4.98 -13.22
N VAL A 108 -2.96 -5.96 -12.43
CA VAL A 108 -2.91 -5.90 -10.96
C VAL A 108 -2.27 -7.15 -10.39
N ARG A 109 -1.61 -7.00 -9.24
CA ARG A 109 -1.09 -8.11 -8.43
C ARG A 109 -1.41 -7.83 -6.96
N GLU A 110 -2.05 -8.76 -6.29
CA GLU A 110 -2.18 -8.71 -4.85
C GLU A 110 -0.80 -8.89 -4.21
N ILE A 111 -0.43 -8.01 -3.27
CA ILE A 111 0.91 -7.99 -2.68
C ILE A 111 0.95 -8.51 -1.24
N LEU A 112 -0.20 -8.70 -0.61
CA LEU A 112 -0.26 -9.32 0.71
C LEU A 112 -0.08 -10.85 0.60
N VAL A 113 0.75 -11.38 1.49
CA VAL A 113 0.96 -12.82 1.62
C VAL A 113 0.62 -13.26 3.05
N PRO A 114 -0.04 -14.41 3.25
CA PRO A 114 -0.37 -14.89 4.57
C PRO A 114 0.90 -15.37 5.29
N VAL A 115 1.15 -14.85 6.50
CA VAL A 115 2.28 -15.25 7.35
C VAL A 115 1.83 -16.19 8.44
N PHE A 116 0.70 -15.92 9.08
CA PHE A 116 0.09 -16.78 10.10
C PHE A 116 -1.32 -17.17 9.69
N LYS A 117 -1.70 -18.43 9.99
CA LYS A 117 -3.04 -18.93 9.82
C LYS A 117 -3.39 -19.84 11.02
N ASN A 118 -4.50 -19.54 11.69
CA ASN A 118 -4.96 -20.29 12.88
C ASN A 118 -3.88 -20.44 13.97
N GLY A 119 -3.06 -19.41 14.20
CA GLY A 119 -1.98 -19.43 15.19
C GLY A 119 -0.67 -20.09 14.73
N GLU A 120 -0.64 -20.68 13.55
CA GLU A 120 0.56 -21.30 12.98
C GLU A 120 1.24 -20.40 11.96
N CYS A 121 2.57 -20.31 12.02
CA CYS A 121 3.37 -19.64 11.01
C CYS A 121 3.47 -20.51 9.76
N ILE A 122 2.80 -20.09 8.68
CA ILE A 122 2.78 -20.79 7.39
C ILE A 122 3.79 -20.22 6.38
N TYR A 123 4.35 -19.06 6.66
CA TYR A 123 5.34 -18.42 5.79
C TYR A 123 6.72 -19.05 5.95
N LYS A 124 7.31 -19.48 4.84
CA LYS A 124 8.70 -19.93 4.79
C LYS A 124 9.56 -18.85 4.18
N SER A 125 10.54 -18.35 4.95
CA SER A 125 11.46 -17.34 4.46
C SER A 125 12.26 -17.87 3.27
N PRO A 126 12.30 -17.15 2.14
CA PRO A 126 13.14 -17.51 1.00
C PRO A 126 14.62 -17.43 1.37
N VAL A 127 15.45 -18.12 0.61
CA VAL A 127 16.91 -18.00 0.75
C VAL A 127 17.40 -16.64 0.21
N LEU A 128 18.53 -16.15 0.70
CA LEU A 128 19.06 -14.81 0.39
C LEU A 128 19.15 -14.53 -1.12
N LYS A 129 19.51 -15.52 -1.92
CA LYS A 129 19.61 -15.39 -3.39
C LYS A 129 18.25 -15.08 -4.02
N GLU A 130 17.19 -15.74 -3.55
CA GLU A 130 15.80 -15.51 -4.01
C GLU A 130 15.33 -14.11 -3.61
N ILE A 131 15.61 -13.69 -2.36
CA ILE A 131 15.29 -12.35 -1.87
C ILE A 131 15.98 -11.27 -2.73
N ALA A 132 17.27 -11.47 -3.05
CA ALA A 132 18.02 -10.54 -3.89
C ALA A 132 17.47 -10.49 -5.33
N THR A 133 17.06 -11.63 -5.88
CA THR A 133 16.45 -11.70 -7.22
C THR A 133 15.10 -11.01 -7.23
N TYR A 134 14.25 -11.26 -6.24
CA TYR A 134 12.96 -10.59 -6.06
C TYR A 134 13.15 -9.06 -5.95
N CYS A 135 14.08 -8.62 -5.11
CA CYS A 135 14.35 -7.19 -4.93
C CYS A 135 14.77 -6.51 -6.25
N ARG A 136 15.61 -7.17 -7.07
CA ARG A 136 15.99 -6.62 -8.39
C ARG A 136 14.78 -6.53 -9.31
N ALA A 137 13.99 -7.59 -9.42
CA ALA A 137 12.79 -7.61 -10.25
C ALA A 137 11.78 -6.50 -9.86
N GLU A 138 11.53 -6.32 -8.55
CA GLU A 138 10.65 -5.25 -8.08
C GLU A 138 11.23 -3.86 -8.38
N LYS A 139 12.53 -3.65 -8.23
CA LYS A 139 13.19 -2.38 -8.59
C LYS A 139 13.08 -2.07 -10.08
N ASP A 140 13.08 -3.08 -10.93
CA ASP A 140 12.97 -2.91 -12.38
C ASP A 140 11.56 -2.48 -12.81
N THR A 141 10.53 -2.69 -11.96
CA THR A 141 9.18 -2.17 -12.18
C THR A 141 9.03 -0.69 -11.82
N LEU A 142 9.97 -0.09 -11.09
CA LEU A 142 9.95 1.33 -10.77
C LEU A 142 10.34 2.20 -11.98
N TRP A 143 9.72 3.37 -12.10
CA TRP A 143 10.14 4.41 -13.03
C TRP A 143 11.51 4.96 -12.65
N ASP A 144 12.27 5.44 -13.61
CA ASP A 144 13.61 5.98 -13.35
C ASP A 144 13.55 7.22 -12.45
N GLU A 145 12.47 8.00 -12.55
CA GLU A 145 12.20 9.13 -11.68
C GLU A 145 12.03 8.74 -10.21
N THR A 146 11.48 7.57 -9.94
CA THR A 146 11.32 7.02 -8.57
C THR A 146 12.65 6.51 -8.01
N LYS A 147 13.58 6.08 -8.88
CA LYS A 147 14.91 5.54 -8.49
C LYS A 147 15.97 6.61 -8.27
N ARG A 148 15.65 7.89 -8.46
CA ARG A 148 16.60 9.01 -8.26
C ARG A 148 17.06 9.08 -6.81
N LEU A 149 18.35 9.36 -6.60
CA LEU A 149 18.91 9.61 -5.26
C LEU A 149 18.40 10.92 -4.66
N PHE A 150 18.24 11.95 -5.50
CA PHE A 150 17.74 13.25 -5.09
C PHE A 150 16.38 13.53 -5.72
N TYR A 151 15.45 13.98 -4.88
CA TYR A 151 14.07 14.32 -5.29
C TYR A 151 13.37 13.19 -6.07
N PRO A 152 13.34 11.95 -5.52
CA PRO A 152 12.64 10.86 -6.18
C PRO A 152 11.13 11.16 -6.28
N HIS A 153 10.51 10.73 -7.37
CA HIS A 153 9.05 10.69 -7.43
C HIS A 153 8.51 9.64 -6.46
N ARG A 154 7.35 9.94 -5.89
CA ARG A 154 6.66 9.01 -4.99
C ARG A 154 5.84 7.99 -5.79
N VAL A 155 5.77 6.77 -5.30
CA VAL A 155 4.74 5.82 -5.72
C VAL A 155 3.45 6.21 -5.00
N TYR A 156 2.36 6.34 -5.74
CA TYR A 156 1.06 6.67 -5.16
C TYR A 156 0.47 5.46 -4.45
N VAL A 157 -0.20 5.72 -3.33
CA VAL A 157 -0.95 4.72 -2.56
C VAL A 157 -2.36 5.27 -2.39
N ASP A 158 -3.28 4.74 -3.17
CA ASP A 158 -4.63 5.25 -3.30
C ASP A 158 -5.68 4.27 -2.76
N LEU A 159 -6.91 4.75 -2.60
CA LEU A 159 -8.05 3.96 -2.13
C LEU A 159 -8.96 3.59 -3.30
N SER A 160 -9.60 2.43 -3.21
CA SER A 160 -10.75 2.11 -4.07
C SER A 160 -11.91 3.07 -3.79
N LYS A 161 -12.80 3.22 -4.77
CA LYS A 161 -14.01 4.05 -4.60
C LYS A 161 -14.85 3.57 -3.41
N LYS A 162 -15.06 2.26 -3.28
CA LYS A 162 -15.85 1.66 -2.19
C LYS A 162 -15.24 2.00 -0.82
N LEU A 163 -13.93 1.81 -0.67
CA LEU A 163 -13.22 2.13 0.58
C LEU A 163 -13.23 3.63 0.88
N TYR A 164 -13.03 4.46 -0.14
CA TYR A 164 -13.10 5.91 -0.02
C TYR A 164 -14.48 6.39 0.46
N ASP A 165 -15.55 5.88 -0.16
CA ASP A 165 -16.93 6.25 0.19
C ASP A 165 -17.27 5.85 1.63
N VAL A 166 -16.87 4.64 2.07
CA VAL A 166 -17.06 4.17 3.44
C VAL A 166 -16.27 5.03 4.44
N LYS A 167 -15.00 5.34 4.13
CA LYS A 167 -14.20 6.22 4.99
C LYS A 167 -14.83 7.59 5.13
N LYS A 168 -15.29 8.17 4.03
CA LYS A 168 -15.96 9.48 4.03
C LYS A 168 -17.26 9.46 4.86
N SER A 169 -18.10 8.46 4.63
CA SER A 169 -19.36 8.31 5.39
C SER A 169 -19.12 8.21 6.90
N LEU A 170 -18.12 7.45 7.34
CA LEU A 170 -17.79 7.35 8.76
C LEU A 170 -17.25 8.66 9.35
N LEU A 171 -16.48 9.43 8.58
CA LEU A 171 -16.01 10.75 9.00
C LEU A 171 -17.18 11.76 9.11
N ASP A 172 -18.08 11.76 8.12
CA ASP A 172 -19.25 12.65 8.09
C ASP A 172 -20.20 12.35 9.27
N GLN A 173 -20.42 11.07 9.61
CA GLN A 173 -21.23 10.68 10.77
C GLN A 173 -20.66 11.19 12.10
N MET A 174 -19.35 11.20 12.26
CA MET A 174 -18.71 11.66 13.51
C MET A 174 -18.69 13.20 13.62
N ASN A 175 -18.60 13.92 12.50
CA ASN A 175 -18.68 15.38 12.50
C ASN A 175 -20.11 15.91 12.74
N MET A 176 -21.13 15.05 12.64
CA MET A 176 -22.53 15.41 12.95
C MET A 176 -22.91 15.16 14.42
N THR A 177 -22.02 14.55 15.19
CA THR A 177 -22.25 14.20 16.60
C THR A 177 -21.61 15.16 17.61
N ASP A 178 -20.88 16.16 17.11
CA ASP A 178 -20.35 17.30 17.85
C ASP A 178 -21.23 18.54 17.65
#